data_0f793bdf9d673ac20a611142357ae1ec
#
_entry.id   0f793bdf9d673ac20a611142357ae1ec
#
_cell.length_a   1.000
_cell.length_b   1.000
_cell.length_c   1.000
_cell.angle_alpha   90.00
_cell.angle_beta   90.00
_cell.angle_gamma   90.00
#
_symmetry.space_group_name_H-M   'P 1'
#
loop_
_entity.id
_entity.type
_entity.pdbx_description
1 polymer ?
#
loop_
_entity_poly.entity_id
_entity_poly.type
_entity_poly.pdbx_seq_one_letter_code
_entity_poly.pdbx_strand_id
1 'polypeptide(L)'
;MLNLDDFYRARYVLSNVVRRTDLIYAPKINQESEIYLKPENLQVTGSFKLRGACYKISQLGDEEKAKGVIACSAGNHAQGVALGAAKYGIKSLICLPEGAPISKVEATRRLGADICLVPGVYDDAYRKALELRDEFGYTFIHPFDDERVIAGQGTIGLELIEQLPDCLLYTSDAADE
;
A
#
# COMPACT_ATOMS: atom_id res chain seq x y z
N MET A 1 0.68 -20.32 -0.14
CA MET A 1 2.10 -20.01 -0.50
C MET A 1 2.10 -19.29 -1.84
N LEU A 2 2.68 -18.12 -1.93
CA LEU A 2 2.76 -17.32 -3.15
C LEU A 2 3.64 -18.00 -4.20
N ASN A 3 3.22 -17.86 -5.46
CA ASN A 3 3.98 -18.28 -6.63
C ASN A 3 4.05 -17.13 -7.66
N LEU A 4 4.80 -17.31 -8.74
CA LEU A 4 5.04 -16.27 -9.72
C LEU A 4 3.73 -15.79 -10.43
N ASP A 5 2.78 -16.69 -10.62
CA ASP A 5 1.50 -16.35 -11.26
C ASP A 5 0.67 -15.38 -10.42
N ASP A 6 0.81 -15.41 -9.08
CA ASP A 6 0.13 -14.47 -8.19
C ASP A 6 0.59 -13.03 -8.44
N PHE A 7 1.89 -12.84 -8.69
CA PHE A 7 2.45 -11.52 -9.02
C PHE A 7 2.02 -11.04 -10.40
N TYR A 8 1.99 -11.91 -11.41
CA TYR A 8 1.48 -11.56 -12.74
C TYR A 8 -0.01 -11.19 -12.70
N ARG A 9 -0.80 -11.93 -11.94
CA ARG A 9 -2.22 -11.62 -11.73
C ARG A 9 -2.39 -10.26 -11.03
N ALA A 10 -1.60 -9.99 -9.99
CA ALA A 10 -1.60 -8.71 -9.31
C ALA A 10 -1.23 -7.56 -10.27
N ARG A 11 -0.21 -7.73 -11.10
CA ARG A 11 0.17 -6.74 -12.11
C ARG A 11 -0.95 -6.45 -13.09
N TYR A 12 -1.64 -7.47 -13.59
CA TYR A 12 -2.77 -7.30 -14.51
C TYR A 12 -3.89 -6.47 -13.87
N VAL A 13 -4.29 -6.81 -12.64
CA VAL A 13 -5.34 -6.10 -11.90
C VAL A 13 -4.94 -4.66 -11.62
N LEU A 14 -3.68 -4.41 -11.30
CA LEU A 14 -3.17 -3.09 -10.94
C LEU A 14 -2.83 -2.19 -12.14
N SER A 15 -2.86 -2.69 -13.36
CA SER A 15 -2.44 -1.96 -14.57
C SER A 15 -3.12 -0.60 -14.78
N ASN A 16 -4.37 -0.45 -14.32
CA ASN A 16 -5.14 0.80 -14.40
C ASN A 16 -5.24 1.55 -13.05
N VAL A 17 -4.45 1.13 -12.06
CA VAL A 17 -4.48 1.69 -10.69
C VAL A 17 -3.17 2.37 -10.36
N VAL A 18 -2.07 1.69 -10.67
CA VAL A 18 -0.73 2.15 -10.32
C VAL A 18 -0.04 2.76 -11.54
N ARG A 19 0.84 3.69 -11.26
CA ARG A 19 1.76 4.22 -12.27
C ARG A 19 2.92 3.23 -12.41
N ARG A 20 3.24 2.83 -13.65
CA ARG A 20 4.53 2.21 -13.92
C ARG A 20 5.59 3.31 -13.84
N THR A 21 6.40 3.28 -12.78
CA THR A 21 7.52 4.21 -12.62
C THR A 21 8.72 3.73 -13.44
N ASP A 22 9.39 4.64 -14.13
CA ASP A 22 10.60 4.29 -14.87
C ASP A 22 11.83 4.28 -13.95
N LEU A 23 12.83 3.47 -14.31
CA LEU A 23 14.12 3.50 -13.65
C LEU A 23 14.88 4.78 -14.02
N ILE A 24 15.51 5.38 -13.02
CA ILE A 24 16.33 6.58 -13.18
C ILE A 24 17.79 6.20 -12.98
N TYR A 25 18.62 6.34 -14.00
CA TYR A 25 20.07 6.17 -13.88
C TYR A 25 20.66 7.28 -13.01
N ALA A 26 21.42 6.91 -11.97
CA ALA A 26 21.91 7.83 -10.95
C ALA A 26 23.46 7.77 -10.80
N PRO A 27 24.22 8.15 -11.85
CA PRO A 27 25.69 8.00 -11.88
C PRO A 27 26.42 8.85 -10.84
N LYS A 28 25.75 9.86 -10.26
CA LYS A 28 26.34 10.73 -9.24
C LYS A 28 26.36 10.12 -7.84
N ILE A 29 25.59 9.05 -7.62
CA ILE A 29 25.55 8.38 -6.30
C ILE A 29 26.84 7.59 -6.06
N ASN A 30 27.29 6.86 -7.09
CA ASN A 30 28.55 6.13 -7.05
C ASN A 30 29.14 6.11 -8.46
N GLN A 31 30.47 6.33 -8.57
CA GLN A 31 31.18 6.33 -9.86
C GLN A 31 31.72 4.95 -10.24
N GLU A 32 31.80 4.02 -9.28
CA GLU A 32 32.35 2.68 -9.48
C GLU A 32 31.25 1.63 -9.81
N SER A 33 29.99 2.03 -9.72
CA SER A 33 28.84 1.14 -9.95
C SER A 33 27.73 1.86 -10.71
N GLU A 34 27.05 1.13 -11.58
CA GLU A 34 25.82 1.61 -12.21
C GLU A 34 24.65 1.50 -11.22
N ILE A 35 24.12 2.64 -10.80
CA ILE A 35 23.00 2.72 -9.88
C ILE A 35 21.75 3.20 -10.61
N TYR A 36 20.67 2.47 -10.44
CA TYR A 36 19.35 2.81 -10.94
C TYR A 36 18.36 2.91 -9.78
N LEU A 37 17.54 3.94 -9.79
CA LEU A 37 16.51 4.19 -8.78
C LEU A 37 15.14 3.84 -9.34
N LYS A 38 14.34 3.09 -8.57
CA LYS A 38 12.92 2.85 -8.81
C LYS A 38 12.10 3.82 -7.93
N PRO A 39 11.67 4.98 -8.47
CA PRO A 39 11.14 6.08 -7.66
C PRO A 39 9.66 5.88 -7.32
N GLU A 40 9.33 4.98 -6.39
CA GLU A 40 7.94 4.76 -5.95
C GLU A 40 7.35 5.95 -5.15
N ASN A 41 8.14 6.93 -4.78
CA ASN A 41 7.65 8.23 -4.32
C ASN A 41 6.92 9.03 -5.42
N LEU A 42 7.07 8.65 -6.70
CA LEU A 42 6.31 9.20 -7.81
C LEU A 42 5.01 8.43 -8.10
N GLN A 43 4.67 7.45 -7.28
CA GLN A 43 3.42 6.69 -7.37
C GLN A 43 2.21 7.59 -7.07
N VAL A 44 1.01 7.17 -7.43
CA VAL A 44 -0.24 7.94 -7.31
C VAL A 44 -0.48 8.49 -5.89
N THR A 45 -0.15 7.71 -4.85
CA THR A 45 -0.23 8.14 -3.45
C THR A 45 1.13 8.55 -2.86
N GLY A 46 2.15 8.70 -3.69
CA GLY A 46 3.49 9.06 -3.22
C GLY A 46 4.26 7.89 -2.60
N SER A 47 3.79 6.65 -2.71
CA SER A 47 4.50 5.47 -2.23
C SER A 47 3.99 4.17 -2.86
N PHE A 48 4.80 3.11 -2.77
CA PHE A 48 4.48 1.77 -3.26
C PHE A 48 3.32 1.08 -2.51
N LYS A 49 2.96 1.53 -1.32
CA LYS A 49 1.92 0.90 -0.48
C LYS A 49 0.55 0.79 -1.18
N LEU A 50 0.28 1.67 -2.11
CA LEU A 50 -0.89 1.60 -2.99
C LEU A 50 -1.04 0.24 -3.69
N ARG A 51 0.06 -0.33 -4.16
CA ARG A 51 0.05 -1.59 -4.94
C ARG A 51 -0.58 -2.73 -4.14
N GLY A 52 -0.04 -3.00 -2.95
CA GLY A 52 -0.53 -4.07 -2.09
C GLY A 52 -1.94 -3.82 -1.57
N ALA A 53 -2.23 -2.61 -1.09
CA ALA A 53 -3.55 -2.25 -0.59
C ALA A 53 -4.63 -2.41 -1.67
N CYS A 54 -4.42 -1.86 -2.86
CA CYS A 54 -5.38 -1.96 -3.96
C CYS A 54 -5.54 -3.41 -4.45
N TYR A 55 -4.47 -4.18 -4.55
CA TYR A 55 -4.61 -5.57 -4.95
C TYR A 55 -5.40 -6.38 -3.92
N LYS A 56 -5.09 -6.27 -2.63
CA LYS A 56 -5.87 -6.93 -1.56
C LYS A 56 -7.34 -6.56 -1.64
N ILE A 57 -7.66 -5.28 -1.73
CA ILE A 57 -9.04 -4.79 -1.78
C ILE A 57 -9.77 -5.29 -3.03
N SER A 58 -9.10 -5.36 -4.18
CA SER A 58 -9.68 -5.89 -5.41
C SER A 58 -10.13 -7.36 -5.32
N GLN A 59 -9.51 -8.12 -4.42
CA GLN A 59 -9.75 -9.55 -4.23
C GLN A 59 -10.80 -9.88 -3.14
N LEU A 60 -11.45 -8.87 -2.57
CA LEU A 60 -12.49 -9.06 -1.57
C LEU A 60 -13.77 -9.60 -2.21
N GLY A 61 -14.47 -10.47 -1.49
CA GLY A 61 -15.80 -10.94 -1.86
C GLY A 61 -16.87 -9.85 -1.67
N ASP A 62 -18.05 -10.07 -2.22
CA ASP A 62 -19.13 -9.06 -2.16
C ASP A 62 -19.59 -8.77 -0.72
N GLU A 63 -19.60 -9.77 0.15
CA GLU A 63 -19.93 -9.58 1.57
C GLU A 63 -18.88 -8.74 2.31
N GLU A 64 -17.59 -8.96 2.02
CA GLU A 64 -16.49 -8.18 2.59
C GLU A 64 -16.55 -6.73 2.09
N LYS A 65 -16.80 -6.53 0.80
CA LYS A 65 -16.96 -5.19 0.19
C LYS A 65 -18.14 -4.43 0.80
N ALA A 66 -19.27 -5.10 1.02
CA ALA A 66 -20.43 -4.49 1.61
C ALA A 66 -20.21 -4.01 3.05
N LYS A 67 -19.41 -4.73 3.82
CA LYS A 67 -19.04 -4.35 5.19
C LYS A 67 -18.00 -3.25 5.23
N GLY A 68 -17.11 -3.19 4.23
CA GLY A 68 -16.03 -2.21 4.15
C GLY A 68 -14.70 -2.73 4.67
N VAL A 69 -13.70 -1.85 4.64
CA VAL A 69 -12.33 -2.17 5.06
C VAL A 69 -11.86 -1.27 6.19
N ILE A 70 -10.94 -1.77 7.00
CA ILE A 70 -10.30 -1.01 8.08
C ILE A 70 -8.78 -1.23 8.03
N ALA A 71 -8.03 -0.20 8.40
CA ALA A 71 -6.59 -0.30 8.57
C ALA A 71 -6.12 0.57 9.75
N CYS A 72 -4.94 0.25 10.28
CA CYS A 72 -4.22 1.11 11.22
C CYS A 72 -2.94 1.60 10.55
N SER A 73 -2.84 2.89 10.28
CA SER A 73 -1.63 3.53 9.75
C SER A 73 -1.76 5.05 9.78
N ALA A 74 -0.71 5.73 10.21
CA ALA A 74 -0.58 7.19 10.12
C ALA A 74 0.18 7.65 8.87
N GLY A 75 0.50 6.74 7.94
CA GLY A 75 1.41 7.01 6.84
C GLY A 75 0.90 6.58 5.46
N ASN A 76 1.81 5.99 4.70
CA ASN A 76 1.62 5.65 3.30
C ASN A 76 0.57 4.55 3.07
N HIS A 77 0.47 3.59 4.01
CA HIS A 77 -0.50 2.51 3.91
C HIS A 77 -1.94 3.03 4.03
N ALA A 78 -2.19 3.97 4.93
CA ALA A 78 -3.50 4.63 5.08
C ALA A 78 -4.01 5.21 3.76
N GLN A 79 -3.16 5.93 3.04
CA GLN A 79 -3.49 6.52 1.75
C GLN A 79 -3.71 5.44 0.67
N GLY A 80 -2.91 4.37 0.67
CA GLY A 80 -3.09 3.23 -0.23
C GLY A 80 -4.44 2.54 -0.03
N VAL A 81 -4.85 2.31 1.23
CA VAL A 81 -6.15 1.71 1.56
C VAL A 81 -7.31 2.65 1.18
N ALA A 82 -7.20 3.93 1.52
CA ALA A 82 -8.23 4.92 1.20
C ALA A 82 -8.49 5.00 -0.31
N LEU A 83 -7.43 5.14 -1.12
CA LEU A 83 -7.57 5.19 -2.58
C LEU A 83 -8.09 3.87 -3.16
N GLY A 84 -7.57 2.73 -2.66
CA GLY A 84 -8.02 1.41 -3.11
C GLY A 84 -9.51 1.20 -2.82
N ALA A 85 -9.97 1.53 -1.63
CA ALA A 85 -11.38 1.42 -1.25
C ALA A 85 -12.27 2.34 -2.10
N ALA A 86 -11.89 3.61 -2.26
CA ALA A 86 -12.61 4.58 -3.07
C ALA A 86 -12.77 4.12 -4.53
N LYS A 87 -11.72 3.53 -5.12
CA LYS A 87 -11.76 3.02 -6.49
C LYS A 87 -12.80 1.92 -6.71
N TYR A 88 -13.05 1.11 -5.69
CA TYR A 88 -14.04 0.02 -5.75
C TYR A 88 -15.39 0.38 -5.08
N GLY A 89 -15.57 1.65 -4.68
CA GLY A 89 -16.80 2.11 -4.02
C GLY A 89 -17.01 1.48 -2.63
N ILE A 90 -15.92 1.08 -1.96
CA ILE A 90 -15.92 0.40 -0.68
C ILE A 90 -15.68 1.43 0.44
N LYS A 91 -16.45 1.34 1.52
CA LYS A 91 -16.24 2.15 2.71
C LYS A 91 -14.91 1.79 3.37
N SER A 92 -14.13 2.79 3.76
CA SER A 92 -12.86 2.57 4.48
C SER A 92 -12.77 3.40 5.74
N LEU A 93 -12.28 2.79 6.81
CA LEU A 93 -12.02 3.42 8.10
C LEU A 93 -10.53 3.29 8.42
N ILE A 94 -9.87 4.40 8.74
CA ILE A 94 -8.46 4.40 9.12
C ILE A 94 -8.32 4.84 10.57
N CYS A 95 -7.80 3.94 11.40
CA CYS A 95 -7.42 4.22 12.78
C CYS A 95 -5.99 4.71 12.84
N LEU A 96 -5.76 5.80 13.58
CA LEU A 96 -4.43 6.37 13.75
C LEU A 96 -4.35 7.14 15.08
N PRO A 97 -3.15 7.29 15.66
CA PRO A 97 -2.97 8.06 16.88
C PRO A 97 -3.38 9.53 16.71
N GLU A 98 -3.92 10.15 17.74
CA GLU A 98 -4.24 11.60 17.74
C GLU A 98 -3.03 12.49 17.45
N GLY A 99 -1.82 12.02 17.80
CA GLY A 99 -0.56 12.71 17.51
C GLY A 99 -0.08 12.58 16.06
N ALA A 100 -0.83 11.94 15.17
CA ALA A 100 -0.44 11.82 13.77
C ALA A 100 -0.37 13.19 13.07
N PRO A 101 0.57 13.38 12.12
CA PRO A 101 0.69 14.64 11.39
C PRO A 101 -0.62 15.00 10.68
N ILE A 102 -1.14 16.20 10.91
CA ILE A 102 -2.40 16.70 10.34
C ILE A 102 -2.42 16.58 8.82
N SER A 103 -1.30 16.86 8.16
CA SER A 103 -1.18 16.76 6.71
C SER A 103 -1.46 15.34 6.18
N LYS A 104 -1.03 14.30 6.90
CA LYS A 104 -1.27 12.89 6.53
C LYS A 104 -2.73 12.49 6.79
N VAL A 105 -3.31 12.94 7.92
CA VAL A 105 -4.73 12.73 8.23
C VAL A 105 -5.60 13.33 7.14
N GLU A 106 -5.36 14.58 6.78
CA GLU A 106 -6.13 15.27 5.74
C GLU A 106 -5.92 14.67 4.34
N ALA A 107 -4.70 14.23 4.01
CA ALA A 107 -4.45 13.54 2.75
C ALA A 107 -5.27 12.23 2.64
N THR A 108 -5.34 11.46 3.72
CA THR A 108 -6.13 10.22 3.79
C THR A 108 -7.64 10.50 3.69
N ARG A 109 -8.13 11.54 4.39
CA ARG A 109 -9.53 11.95 4.33
C ARG A 109 -9.94 12.42 2.93
N ARG A 110 -9.09 13.17 2.23
CA ARG A 110 -9.34 13.62 0.84
C ARG A 110 -9.44 12.45 -0.15
N LEU A 111 -8.87 11.30 0.16
CA LEU A 111 -9.00 10.08 -0.62
C LEU A 111 -10.30 9.31 -0.33
N GLY A 112 -11.16 9.83 0.55
CA GLY A 112 -12.49 9.29 0.81
C GLY A 112 -12.60 8.35 2.01
N ALA A 113 -11.56 8.22 2.83
CA ALA A 113 -11.61 7.40 4.04
C ALA A 113 -12.20 8.16 5.23
N ASP A 114 -12.99 7.45 6.03
CA ASP A 114 -13.33 7.86 7.39
C ASP A 114 -12.10 7.73 8.31
N ILE A 115 -11.98 8.62 9.29
CA ILE A 115 -10.84 8.69 10.19
C ILE A 115 -11.29 8.46 11.64
N CYS A 116 -10.64 7.52 12.32
CA CYS A 116 -10.77 7.27 13.74
C CYS A 116 -9.46 7.70 14.44
N LEU A 117 -9.47 8.86 15.09
CA LEU A 117 -8.36 9.30 15.93
C LEU A 117 -8.44 8.60 17.29
N VAL A 118 -7.34 8.01 17.72
CA VAL A 118 -7.26 7.23 18.95
C VAL A 118 -6.24 7.87 19.90
N PRO A 119 -6.62 8.17 21.15
CA PRO A 119 -5.67 8.62 22.15
C PRO A 119 -4.56 7.59 22.38
N GLY A 120 -3.30 8.04 22.51
CA GLY A 120 -2.16 7.19 22.75
C GLY A 120 -1.24 7.01 21.54
N VAL A 121 -0.62 5.84 21.42
CA VAL A 121 0.38 5.51 20.40
C VAL A 121 -0.17 4.57 19.33
N TYR A 122 0.69 4.13 18.41
CA TYR A 122 0.31 3.24 17.33
C TYR A 122 -0.40 1.96 17.79
N ASP A 123 0.10 1.34 18.87
CA ASP A 123 -0.47 0.09 19.40
C ASP A 123 -1.91 0.27 19.93
N ASP A 124 -2.23 1.45 20.46
CA ASP A 124 -3.59 1.77 20.90
C ASP A 124 -4.53 1.91 19.71
N ALA A 125 -4.07 2.60 18.66
CA ALA A 125 -4.82 2.72 17.41
C ALA A 125 -4.99 1.36 16.70
N TYR A 126 -3.97 0.51 16.74
CA TYR A 126 -4.04 -0.85 16.17
C TYR A 126 -5.06 -1.71 16.93
N ARG A 127 -5.02 -1.69 18.26
CA ARG A 127 -6.01 -2.40 19.10
C ARG A 127 -7.43 -1.92 18.80
N LYS A 128 -7.62 -0.59 18.70
CA LYS A 128 -8.92 -0.01 18.36
C LYS A 128 -9.40 -0.44 16.96
N ALA A 129 -8.50 -0.52 16.00
CA ALA A 129 -8.84 -1.01 14.67
C ALA A 129 -9.31 -2.48 14.69
N LEU A 130 -8.69 -3.33 15.51
CA LEU A 130 -9.12 -4.72 15.68
C LEU A 130 -10.48 -4.83 16.39
N GLU A 131 -10.74 -4.02 17.42
CA GLU A 131 -12.04 -3.94 18.08
C GLU A 131 -13.15 -3.57 17.08
N LEU A 132 -12.94 -2.50 16.31
CA LEU A 132 -13.91 -2.03 15.32
C LEU A 132 -14.09 -3.03 14.15
N ARG A 133 -13.02 -3.74 13.76
CA ARG A 133 -13.12 -4.85 12.81
C ARG A 133 -14.10 -5.90 13.31
N ASP A 134 -13.97 -6.34 14.56
CA ASP A 134 -14.78 -7.41 15.13
C ASP A 134 -16.22 -6.95 15.40
N GLU A 135 -16.41 -5.70 15.80
CA GLU A 135 -17.72 -5.11 16.07
C GLU A 135 -18.56 -4.92 14.80
N PHE A 136 -17.94 -4.38 13.73
CA PHE A 136 -18.65 -4.01 12.49
C PHE A 136 -18.41 -4.99 11.33
N GLY A 137 -17.52 -5.97 11.51
CA GLY A 137 -17.21 -6.97 10.50
C GLY A 137 -16.38 -6.44 9.33
N TYR A 138 -15.62 -5.35 9.52
CA TYR A 138 -14.70 -4.85 8.50
C TYR A 138 -13.63 -5.88 8.13
N THR A 139 -13.17 -5.83 6.87
CA THR A 139 -11.95 -6.55 6.50
C THR A 139 -10.73 -5.72 6.84
N PHE A 140 -9.84 -6.26 7.69
CA PHE A 140 -8.58 -5.59 8.04
C PHE A 140 -7.59 -5.69 6.88
N ILE A 141 -7.06 -4.56 6.44
CA ILE A 141 -6.03 -4.50 5.40
C ILE A 141 -4.67 -4.34 6.06
N HIS A 142 -3.93 -5.47 6.18
CA HIS A 142 -2.63 -5.49 6.82
C HIS A 142 -1.58 -4.73 5.99
N PRO A 143 -0.66 -3.95 6.61
CA PRO A 143 0.29 -3.11 5.87
C PRO A 143 1.41 -3.88 5.15
N PHE A 144 1.66 -5.17 5.49
CA PHE A 144 2.73 -5.99 4.91
C PHE A 144 2.51 -7.50 5.02
N ASP A 145 1.98 -8.05 6.12
CA ASP A 145 1.88 -9.50 6.37
C ASP A 145 0.51 -10.07 5.91
N ASP A 146 0.30 -10.07 4.59
CA ASP A 146 -0.84 -10.66 3.90
C ASP A 146 -0.39 -11.07 2.50
N GLU A 147 -0.63 -12.32 2.08
CA GLU A 147 -0.16 -12.84 0.79
C GLU A 147 -0.63 -11.98 -0.40
N ARG A 148 -1.85 -11.46 -0.36
CA ARG A 148 -2.37 -10.58 -1.42
C ARG A 148 -1.70 -9.20 -1.41
N VAL A 149 -1.41 -8.67 -0.22
CA VAL A 149 -0.62 -7.42 -0.09
C VAL A 149 0.79 -7.65 -0.62
N ILE A 150 1.44 -8.75 -0.25
CA ILE A 150 2.77 -9.12 -0.75
C ILE A 150 2.78 -9.26 -2.27
N ALA A 151 1.78 -9.95 -2.85
CA ALA A 151 1.67 -10.10 -4.30
C ALA A 151 1.53 -8.74 -5.02
N GLY A 152 0.74 -7.83 -4.46
CA GLY A 152 0.61 -6.47 -4.99
C GLY A 152 1.92 -5.68 -4.93
N GLN A 153 2.62 -5.69 -3.80
CA GLN A 153 3.92 -5.03 -3.64
C GLN A 153 4.98 -5.63 -4.56
N GLY A 154 4.99 -6.95 -4.72
CA GLY A 154 5.95 -7.66 -5.55
C GLY A 154 5.85 -7.35 -7.05
N THR A 155 4.80 -6.67 -7.50
CA THR A 155 4.72 -6.17 -8.89
C THR A 155 5.84 -5.19 -9.23
N ILE A 156 6.44 -4.54 -8.23
CA ILE A 156 7.65 -3.73 -8.41
C ILE A 156 8.80 -4.60 -8.94
N GLY A 157 8.97 -5.79 -8.36
CA GLY A 157 10.01 -6.73 -8.81
C GLY A 157 9.84 -7.13 -10.28
N LEU A 158 8.60 -7.38 -10.74
CA LEU A 158 8.34 -7.65 -12.15
C LEU A 158 8.74 -6.47 -13.05
N GLU A 159 8.42 -5.24 -12.63
CA GLU A 159 8.81 -4.04 -13.38
C GLU A 159 10.33 -3.85 -13.41
N LEU A 160 11.03 -4.15 -12.30
CA LEU A 160 12.49 -4.07 -12.22
C LEU A 160 13.16 -5.05 -13.19
N ILE A 161 12.74 -6.32 -13.18
CA ILE A 161 13.27 -7.36 -14.08
C ILE A 161 13.04 -6.98 -15.55
N GLU A 162 11.90 -6.39 -15.88
CA GLU A 162 11.60 -5.97 -17.24
C GLU A 162 12.41 -4.73 -17.69
N GLN A 163 12.65 -3.78 -16.75
CA GLN A 163 13.34 -2.53 -17.06
C GLN A 163 14.86 -2.66 -17.01
N LEU A 164 15.39 -3.63 -16.26
CA LEU A 164 16.82 -3.88 -16.10
C LEU A 164 17.09 -5.38 -15.96
N PRO A 165 16.90 -6.18 -17.04
CA PRO A 165 16.95 -7.64 -16.98
C PRO A 165 18.33 -8.19 -16.60
N ASP A 166 19.40 -7.46 -16.92
CA ASP A 166 20.79 -7.89 -16.67
C ASP A 166 21.36 -7.38 -15.34
N CYS A 167 20.52 -6.86 -14.44
CA CYS A 167 20.97 -6.37 -13.14
C CYS A 167 21.37 -7.55 -12.24
N LEU A 168 22.57 -7.46 -11.67
CA LEU A 168 23.13 -8.49 -10.79
C LEU A 168 22.66 -8.36 -9.34
N LEU A 169 22.22 -7.20 -8.90
CA LEU A 169 21.82 -6.92 -7.53
C LEU A 169 20.63 -5.96 -7.47
N TYR A 170 19.58 -6.41 -6.77
CA TYR A 170 18.45 -5.56 -6.41
C TYR A 170 18.43 -5.38 -4.89
N THR A 171 18.22 -4.16 -4.44
CA THR A 171 18.04 -3.84 -3.02
C THR A 171 16.84 -2.94 -2.81
N SER A 172 16.26 -2.97 -1.63
CA SER A 172 15.09 -2.18 -1.27
C SER A 172 15.41 -1.27 -0.09
N ASP A 173 15.00 -0.01 -0.21
CA ASP A 173 14.86 0.93 0.89
C ASP A 173 13.39 0.92 1.29
N ALA A 174 13.06 0.22 2.37
CA ALA A 174 11.69 0.08 2.82
C ALA A 174 11.16 1.40 3.36
N ALA A 175 9.92 1.74 3.00
CA ALA A 175 9.27 2.91 3.57
C ALA A 175 8.97 2.69 5.05
N ASP A 176 9.40 3.60 5.90
CA ASP A 176 8.99 3.65 7.30
C ASP A 176 7.50 4.01 7.41
N GLU A 177 6.80 3.29 8.27
CA GLU A 177 5.38 3.50 8.61
C GLU A 177 5.23 4.30 9.91
#